data_df66c666bda35d0d413041703630e9b5
#
_entry.id   df66c666bda35d0d413041703630e9b5
#
_cell.length_a   1.000
_cell.length_b   1.000
_cell.length_c   1.000
_cell.angle_alpha   90.00
_cell.angle_beta   90.00
_cell.angle_gamma   90.00
#
_symmetry.space_group_name_H-M   'P 1'
#
loop_
_entity.id
_entity.type
_entity.pdbx_description
1 polymer ?
#
loop_
_entity_poly.entity_id
_entity_poly.type
_entity_poly.pdbx_seq_one_letter_code
_entity_poly.pdbx_strand_id
1 'polypeptide(L)'
;MKNLLLLILAILGLTSCSKDSLDLSFEPQGPEKSEIMVRVSYLAWSDQECELGCVTGNAQVVYFIADAKIDLYQGAEIENDAEVSPIIITRTDQEGSALLEDIEPSTYTIHVETILGSKSRTVTTQLNKRSNIDFSF
;
A
#
# COMPACT_ATOMS: atom_id res chain seq x y z
N MET A 1 -38.58 46.22 46.41
CA MET A 1 -37.55 46.45 45.38
C MET A 1 -36.32 45.59 45.48
N LYS A 2 -36.00 44.95 46.60
CA LYS A 2 -34.85 44.05 46.71
C LYS A 2 -34.98 42.69 45.99
N ASN A 3 -36.22 42.20 45.83
CA ASN A 3 -36.46 40.89 45.18
C ASN A 3 -36.46 40.92 43.65
N LEU A 4 -36.61 42.10 43.06
CA LEU A 4 -36.59 42.24 41.62
C LEU A 4 -35.15 42.19 41.06
N LEU A 5 -34.18 42.62 41.86
CA LEU A 5 -32.77 42.61 41.44
C LEU A 5 -32.19 41.20 41.46
N LEU A 6 -32.67 40.32 42.35
CA LEU A 6 -32.24 38.93 42.43
C LEU A 6 -32.79 38.09 41.27
N LEU A 7 -33.97 38.43 40.74
CA LEU A 7 -34.57 37.73 39.63
C LEU A 7 -33.83 38.03 38.31
N ILE A 8 -33.31 39.24 38.16
CA ILE A 8 -32.55 39.65 36.95
C ILE A 8 -31.18 38.99 36.90
N LEU A 9 -30.54 38.76 38.05
CA LEU A 9 -29.24 38.06 38.11
C LEU A 9 -29.38 36.54 37.77
N ALA A 10 -30.54 35.94 38.05
CA ALA A 10 -30.79 34.53 37.76
C ALA A 10 -31.02 34.27 36.27
N ILE A 11 -31.49 35.27 35.51
CA ILE A 11 -31.79 35.17 34.09
C ILE A 11 -30.49 35.35 33.23
N LEU A 12 -29.50 36.08 33.74
CA LEU A 12 -28.24 36.33 33.02
C LEU A 12 -27.22 35.16 33.17
N GLY A 13 -27.48 34.18 33.99
CA GLY A 13 -26.61 33.01 34.23
C GLY A 13 -26.87 31.81 33.27
N LEU A 14 -27.89 31.87 32.44
CA LEU A 14 -28.30 30.72 31.61
C LEU A 14 -28.01 30.81 30.09
N THR A 15 -27.28 31.81 29.67
CA THR A 15 -26.90 31.96 28.24
C THR A 15 -25.40 31.81 28.04
N SER A 16 -24.82 30.69 28.46
CA SER A 16 -23.47 30.34 27.97
C SER A 16 -23.24 28.85 28.09
N CYS A 17 -24.02 28.11 27.36
CA CYS A 17 -23.61 26.83 26.83
C CYS A 17 -23.93 26.83 25.34
N SER A 18 -23.20 27.64 24.59
CA SER A 18 -22.98 27.32 23.16
C SER A 18 -22.17 26.01 23.20
N LYS A 19 -22.88 24.92 22.96
CA LYS A 19 -22.25 23.72 22.43
C LYS A 19 -21.69 24.13 21.06
N ASP A 20 -20.52 24.74 21.04
CA ASP A 20 -19.61 24.53 19.94
C ASP A 20 -19.26 23.04 20.01
N SER A 21 -20.11 22.23 19.40
CA SER A 21 -19.70 20.94 18.92
C SER A 21 -18.56 21.26 17.95
N LEU A 22 -17.33 21.28 18.46
CA LEU A 22 -16.15 21.01 17.63
C LEU A 22 -16.46 19.66 16.98
N ASP A 23 -17.04 19.79 15.79
CA ASP A 23 -17.14 18.69 14.86
C ASP A 23 -15.70 18.39 14.42
N LEU A 24 -14.96 17.72 15.34
CA LEU A 24 -13.73 17.04 15.02
C LEU A 24 -14.14 15.82 14.19
N SER A 25 -14.71 16.07 13.03
CA SER A 25 -14.68 15.12 11.96
C SER A 25 -13.21 14.97 11.59
N PHE A 26 -12.53 14.11 12.32
CA PHE A 26 -11.29 13.52 11.90
C PHE A 26 -11.65 12.71 10.66
N GLU A 27 -11.76 13.37 9.50
CA GLU A 27 -11.63 12.66 8.25
C GLU A 27 -10.24 12.04 8.30
N PRO A 28 -10.14 10.70 8.30
CA PRO A 28 -8.85 10.07 8.17
C PRO A 28 -8.29 10.55 6.83
N GLN A 29 -7.31 11.45 6.88
CA GLN A 29 -6.51 11.81 5.72
C GLN A 29 -5.66 10.60 5.34
N GLY A 30 -6.34 9.54 4.90
CA GLY A 30 -5.73 8.49 4.13
C GLY A 30 -5.51 8.97 2.70
N PRO A 31 -4.64 8.35 1.92
CA PRO A 31 -4.54 8.65 0.50
C PRO A 31 -5.95 8.52 -0.11
N GLU A 32 -6.42 9.55 -0.79
CA GLU A 32 -7.75 9.54 -1.45
C GLU A 32 -7.84 8.46 -2.55
N LYS A 33 -6.72 7.82 -2.85
CA LYS A 33 -6.54 6.77 -3.82
C LYS A 33 -5.87 5.55 -3.18
N SER A 34 -5.89 4.45 -3.89
CA SER A 34 -5.24 3.21 -3.46
C SER A 34 -3.76 3.21 -3.85
N GLU A 35 -2.99 2.39 -3.15
CA GLU A 35 -1.58 2.14 -3.45
C GLU A 35 -1.34 0.64 -3.63
N ILE A 36 -0.37 0.29 -4.49
CA ILE A 36 0.11 -1.08 -4.63
C ILE A 36 1.62 -1.08 -4.40
N MET A 37 2.08 -1.81 -3.39
CA MET A 37 3.49 -2.09 -3.15
C MET A 37 3.84 -3.44 -3.77
N VAL A 38 4.72 -3.44 -4.75
CA VAL A 38 5.24 -4.65 -5.40
C VAL A 38 6.63 -4.94 -4.87
N ARG A 39 6.90 -6.20 -4.49
CA ARG A 39 8.24 -6.69 -4.15
C ARG A 39 8.61 -7.86 -5.02
N VAL A 40 9.85 -7.87 -5.49
CA VAL A 40 10.37 -8.90 -6.39
C VAL A 40 11.63 -9.51 -5.79
N SER A 41 11.62 -10.83 -5.63
CA SER A 41 12.72 -11.57 -5.02
C SER A 41 12.91 -12.93 -5.69
N TYR A 42 14.04 -13.57 -5.39
CA TYR A 42 14.28 -14.97 -5.69
C TYR A 42 14.94 -15.67 -4.50
N LEU A 43 14.77 -17.00 -4.45
CA LEU A 43 15.39 -17.83 -3.44
C LEU A 43 16.62 -18.52 -4.01
N ALA A 44 17.76 -18.38 -3.35
CA ALA A 44 18.97 -19.10 -3.68
C ALA A 44 19.47 -19.90 -2.48
N TRP A 45 20.16 -21.01 -2.75
CA TRP A 45 20.89 -21.74 -1.74
C TRP A 45 22.28 -21.13 -1.61
N SER A 46 22.67 -20.74 -0.41
CA SER A 46 24.05 -20.32 -0.15
C SER A 46 24.83 -21.51 0.39
N ASP A 47 25.85 -21.92 -0.33
CA ASP A 47 26.88 -22.82 0.19
C ASP A 47 27.76 -21.99 1.14
N GLN A 48 27.42 -21.91 2.41
CA GLN A 48 28.31 -21.34 3.41
C GLN A 48 29.39 -22.38 3.71
N GLU A 49 30.56 -22.20 3.12
CA GLU A 49 31.76 -22.88 3.58
C GLU A 49 32.14 -22.31 4.97
N CYS A 50 31.90 -23.08 6.00
CA CYS A 50 32.38 -22.77 7.34
C CYS A 50 33.83 -23.24 7.45
N GLU A 51 34.79 -22.34 7.62
CA GLU A 51 36.22 -22.63 7.76
C GLU A 51 36.60 -23.43 9.04
N LEU A 52 35.69 -23.75 9.92
CA LEU A 52 35.96 -24.47 11.17
C LEU A 52 34.80 -25.38 11.57
N GLY A 53 34.69 -26.57 10.96
CA GLY A 53 34.02 -27.73 11.56
C GLY A 53 32.50 -27.61 11.83
N CYS A 54 31.84 -26.65 11.20
CA CYS A 54 30.39 -26.52 11.27
C CYS A 54 29.73 -27.52 10.32
N VAL A 55 28.60 -28.08 10.73
CA VAL A 55 27.74 -28.86 9.86
C VAL A 55 27.29 -27.96 8.72
N THR A 56 27.60 -28.32 7.47
CA THR A 56 27.16 -27.63 6.26
C THR A 56 25.64 -27.64 6.21
N GLY A 57 25.02 -26.57 6.66
CA GLY A 57 23.60 -26.34 6.51
C GLY A 57 23.40 -25.49 5.26
N ASN A 58 22.76 -26.04 4.22
CA ASN A 58 22.29 -25.24 3.09
C ASN A 58 21.28 -24.23 3.63
N ALA A 59 21.66 -22.97 3.72
CA ALA A 59 20.76 -21.89 4.11
C ALA A 59 20.08 -21.34 2.87
N GLN A 60 18.77 -21.24 2.91
CA GLN A 60 17.99 -20.57 1.88
C GLN A 60 18.05 -19.06 2.12
N VAL A 61 18.55 -18.31 1.16
CA VAL A 61 18.71 -16.86 1.23
C VAL A 61 17.77 -16.22 0.24
N VAL A 62 17.06 -15.17 0.69
CA VAL A 62 16.21 -14.34 -0.16
C VAL A 62 17.03 -13.20 -0.73
N TYR A 63 17.03 -13.08 -2.05
CA TYR A 63 17.64 -11.95 -2.75
C TYR A 63 16.55 -11.11 -3.42
N PHE A 64 16.66 -9.80 -3.30
CA PHE A 64 15.76 -8.87 -3.98
C PHE A 64 16.26 -8.56 -5.38
N ILE A 65 15.32 -8.42 -6.33
CA ILE A 65 15.65 -8.16 -7.74
C ILE A 65 15.41 -6.68 -8.04
N ALA A 66 16.49 -5.94 -8.22
CA ALA A 66 16.46 -4.57 -8.71
C ALA A 66 16.19 -4.53 -10.22
N ASP A 67 15.64 -3.42 -10.69
CA ASP A 67 15.40 -3.13 -12.11
C ASP A 67 14.44 -4.13 -12.82
N ALA A 68 13.66 -4.89 -12.04
CA ALA A 68 12.60 -5.72 -12.58
C ALA A 68 11.52 -4.82 -13.21
N LYS A 69 11.12 -5.09 -14.45
CA LYS A 69 10.07 -4.35 -15.14
C LYS A 69 8.70 -4.74 -14.58
N ILE A 70 7.88 -3.76 -14.28
CA ILE A 70 6.53 -3.93 -13.78
C ILE A 70 5.56 -3.20 -14.70
N ASP A 71 4.62 -3.94 -15.27
CA ASP A 71 3.54 -3.43 -16.09
C ASP A 71 2.22 -3.64 -15.33
N LEU A 72 1.44 -2.56 -15.14
CA LEU A 72 0.11 -2.60 -14.54
C LEU A 72 -0.96 -2.49 -15.61
N TYR A 73 -1.89 -3.43 -15.63
CA TYR A 73 -3.03 -3.46 -16.54
C TYR A 73 -4.32 -3.36 -15.76
N GLN A 74 -5.31 -2.67 -16.32
CA GLN A 74 -6.66 -2.65 -15.75
C GLN A 74 -7.41 -3.93 -16.15
N GLY A 75 -8.03 -4.61 -15.19
CA GLY A 75 -8.77 -5.85 -15.38
C GLY A 75 -8.10 -7.10 -14.80
N ALA A 76 -8.85 -8.20 -14.77
CA ALA A 76 -8.43 -9.46 -14.15
C ALA A 76 -7.59 -10.36 -15.06
N GLU A 77 -7.72 -10.23 -16.37
CA GLU A 77 -7.02 -11.06 -17.36
C GLU A 77 -6.45 -10.20 -18.47
N ILE A 78 -5.22 -10.54 -18.87
CA ILE A 78 -4.62 -10.04 -20.11
C ILE A 78 -4.98 -11.12 -21.15
N GLU A 79 -6.04 -10.89 -21.93
CA GLU A 79 -6.33 -11.74 -23.09
C GLU A 79 -5.18 -11.64 -24.09
N ASN A 80 -4.59 -12.78 -24.43
CA ASN A 80 -3.37 -12.90 -25.24
C ASN A 80 -3.47 -12.30 -26.65
N ASP A 81 -4.66 -11.91 -27.12
CA ASP A 81 -4.93 -11.40 -28.46
C ASP A 81 -5.36 -9.93 -28.53
N ALA A 82 -5.51 -9.25 -27.40
CA ALA A 82 -5.82 -7.83 -27.39
C ALA A 82 -4.52 -7.02 -27.19
N GLU A 83 -4.28 -6.00 -28.01
CA GLU A 83 -3.26 -4.96 -27.75
C GLU A 83 -3.67 -4.13 -26.51
N VAL A 84 -3.61 -4.76 -25.35
CA VAL A 84 -3.87 -4.06 -24.08
C VAL A 84 -2.58 -3.37 -23.67
N SER A 85 -2.57 -2.06 -23.72
CA SER A 85 -1.44 -1.27 -23.21
C SER A 85 -1.48 -1.20 -21.68
N PRO A 86 -0.34 -1.32 -21.00
CA PRO A 86 -0.28 -1.09 -19.57
C PRO A 86 -0.61 0.36 -19.23
N ILE A 87 -1.31 0.57 -18.13
CA ILE A 87 -1.65 1.91 -17.63
C ILE A 87 -0.48 2.54 -16.86
N ILE A 88 0.37 1.72 -16.26
CA ILE A 88 1.61 2.14 -15.59
C ILE A 88 2.72 1.17 -15.97
N ILE A 89 3.90 1.72 -16.27
CA ILE A 89 5.15 0.98 -16.46
C ILE A 89 6.17 1.55 -15.49
N THR A 90 6.76 0.70 -14.66
CA THR A 90 7.79 1.09 -13.69
C THR A 90 8.83 -0.02 -13.52
N ARG A 91 9.80 0.22 -12.64
CA ARG A 91 10.83 -0.77 -12.28
C ARG A 91 11.05 -0.79 -10.77
N THR A 92 11.52 -1.93 -10.27
CA THR A 92 11.92 -2.05 -8.88
C THR A 92 13.19 -1.26 -8.59
N ASP A 93 13.29 -0.73 -7.38
CA ASP A 93 14.48 -0.10 -6.82
C ASP A 93 15.57 -1.13 -6.43
N GLN A 94 16.62 -0.68 -5.73
CA GLN A 94 17.72 -1.53 -5.28
C GLN A 94 17.29 -2.56 -4.24
N GLU A 95 16.22 -2.30 -3.51
CA GLU A 95 15.60 -3.21 -2.54
C GLU A 95 14.57 -4.15 -3.19
N GLY A 96 14.46 -4.16 -4.52
CA GLY A 96 13.51 -4.99 -5.26
C GLY A 96 12.06 -4.57 -5.07
N SER A 97 11.81 -3.31 -4.72
CA SER A 97 10.50 -2.77 -4.41
C SER A 97 10.07 -1.71 -5.41
N ALA A 98 8.78 -1.60 -5.66
CA ALA A 98 8.17 -0.51 -6.40
C ALA A 98 6.84 -0.13 -5.79
N LEU A 99 6.60 1.17 -5.59
CA LEU A 99 5.33 1.71 -5.12
C LEU A 99 4.57 2.30 -6.31
N LEU A 100 3.36 1.80 -6.52
CA LEU A 100 2.40 2.32 -7.48
C LEU A 100 1.38 3.17 -6.70
N GLU A 101 1.42 4.46 -6.91
CA GLU A 101 0.58 5.44 -6.22
C GLU A 101 -0.57 5.90 -7.11
N ASP A 102 -1.52 6.59 -6.53
CA ASP A 102 -2.65 7.20 -7.24
C ASP A 102 -3.53 6.21 -8.03
N ILE A 103 -3.62 4.97 -7.56
CA ILE A 103 -4.40 3.91 -8.18
C ILE A 103 -5.88 4.05 -7.81
N GLU A 104 -6.78 4.03 -8.78
CA GLU A 104 -8.22 3.99 -8.52
C GLU A 104 -8.63 2.62 -7.97
N PRO A 105 -9.64 2.56 -7.07
CA PRO A 105 -10.17 1.26 -6.62
C PRO A 105 -10.73 0.44 -7.78
N SER A 106 -10.06 -0.65 -8.11
CA SER A 106 -10.43 -1.54 -9.21
C SER A 106 -9.69 -2.88 -9.10
N THR A 107 -9.90 -3.74 -10.08
CA THR A 107 -9.11 -4.96 -10.26
C THR A 107 -8.05 -4.72 -11.31
N TYR A 108 -6.82 -5.13 -11.00
CA TYR A 108 -5.65 -4.94 -11.87
C TYR A 108 -4.89 -6.24 -12.03
N THR A 109 -4.21 -6.38 -13.16
CA THR A 109 -3.20 -7.41 -13.37
C THR A 109 -1.83 -6.76 -13.37
N ILE A 110 -0.94 -7.26 -12.52
CA ILE A 110 0.46 -6.87 -12.43
C ILE A 110 1.29 -7.92 -13.15
N HIS A 111 2.02 -7.51 -14.15
CA HIS A 111 2.99 -8.34 -14.85
C HIS A 111 4.40 -7.91 -14.49
N VAL A 112 5.21 -8.84 -14.01
CA VAL A 112 6.61 -8.60 -13.64
C VAL A 112 7.51 -9.40 -14.56
N GLU A 113 8.48 -8.73 -15.17
CA GLU A 113 9.48 -9.32 -16.05
C GLU A 113 10.88 -9.12 -15.45
N THR A 114 11.64 -10.20 -15.33
CA THR A 114 13.01 -10.24 -14.83
C THR A 114 13.89 -11.09 -15.76
N ILE A 115 15.19 -11.11 -15.51
CA ILE A 115 16.12 -12.04 -16.20
C ILE A 115 15.82 -13.52 -15.89
N LEU A 116 15.09 -13.81 -14.81
CA LEU A 116 14.70 -15.16 -14.39
C LEU A 116 13.37 -15.63 -15.01
N GLY A 117 12.67 -14.74 -15.71
CA GLY A 117 11.38 -15.01 -16.34
C GLY A 117 10.35 -13.95 -16.04
N SER A 118 9.08 -14.27 -16.29
CA SER A 118 7.96 -13.38 -16.05
C SER A 118 6.87 -14.05 -15.20
N LYS A 119 6.15 -13.26 -14.42
CA LYS A 119 4.99 -13.68 -13.62
C LYS A 119 3.91 -12.61 -13.61
N SER A 120 2.65 -13.05 -13.53
CA SER A 120 1.51 -12.17 -13.40
C SER A 120 0.68 -12.50 -12.18
N ARG A 121 0.10 -11.49 -11.55
CA ARG A 121 -0.87 -11.62 -10.45
C ARG A 121 -1.97 -10.59 -10.58
N THR A 122 -3.18 -11.01 -10.26
CA THR A 122 -4.33 -10.12 -10.15
C THR A 122 -4.48 -9.60 -8.72
N VAL A 123 -4.77 -8.31 -8.57
CA VAL A 123 -5.02 -7.64 -7.31
C VAL A 123 -6.26 -6.77 -7.40
N THR A 124 -7.10 -6.78 -6.36
CA THR A 124 -8.21 -5.84 -6.22
C THR A 124 -7.84 -4.79 -5.18
N THR A 125 -7.82 -3.54 -5.59
CA THR A 125 -7.49 -2.41 -4.72
C THR A 125 -8.75 -1.85 -4.07
N GLN A 126 -8.59 -1.26 -2.89
CA GLN A 126 -9.63 -0.61 -2.14
C GLN A 126 -9.22 0.82 -1.81
N LEU A 127 -10.17 1.74 -1.81
CA LEU A 127 -9.93 3.15 -1.49
C LEU A 127 -9.20 3.29 -0.13
N ASN A 128 -8.22 4.16 -0.09
CA ASN A 128 -7.43 4.47 1.10
C ASN A 128 -6.67 3.27 1.69
N LYS A 129 -6.36 2.26 0.86
CA LYS A 129 -5.58 1.09 1.30
C LYS A 129 -4.39 0.83 0.40
N ARG A 130 -3.33 0.34 1.02
CA ARG A 130 -2.17 -0.22 0.33
C ARG A 130 -2.32 -1.74 0.21
N SER A 131 -2.14 -2.25 -1.00
CA SER A 131 -2.06 -3.68 -1.29
C SER A 131 -0.60 -4.07 -1.44
N ASN A 132 -0.15 -5.13 -0.75
CA ASN A 132 1.22 -5.64 -0.88
C ASN A 132 1.21 -6.91 -1.71
N ILE A 133 2.04 -6.96 -2.74
CA ILE A 133 2.14 -8.09 -3.68
C ILE A 133 3.60 -8.50 -3.80
N ASP A 134 3.86 -9.76 -3.48
CA ASP A 134 5.20 -10.34 -3.55
C ASP A 134 5.31 -11.28 -4.75
N PHE A 135 6.35 -11.12 -5.55
CA PHE A 135 6.74 -12.02 -6.63
C PHE A 135 8.04 -12.72 -6.23
N SER A 136 8.00 -14.05 -6.17
CA SER A 136 9.19 -14.88 -5.94
C SER A 136 9.49 -15.71 -7.19
N PHE A 137 10.73 -15.65 -7.67
CA PHE A 137 11.25 -16.35 -8.85
C PHE A 137 12.15 -17.52 -8.45
#